data_53a28e8eee2b4ea59ee975907ee95453
#
_entry.id   53a28e8eee2b4ea59ee975907ee95453
#
_cell.length_a   1.000
_cell.length_b   1.000
_cell.length_c   1.000
_cell.angle_alpha   90.00
_cell.angle_beta   90.00
_cell.angle_gamma   90.00
#
_symmetry.space_group_name_H-M   'P 1'
#
loop_
_entity.id
_entity.type
_entity.pdbx_description
1 polymer ?
#
loop_
_entity_poly.entity_id
_entity_poly.type
_entity_poly.pdbx_seq_one_letter_code
_entity_poly.pdbx_strand_id
1 'polypeptide(L)'
;ATVLVALGAALELADAQGSIRRVLLEDFLIRPDRDLQRENDLKPQELLTAVILPPQPAGVRMAHLKQGEKDSFDWPLADVAVVLDFAPEGQCKSAGVVLGAAAPVPHRAKAAEAALTGKRIDESVAREASRAALTGATPLAKNAYKLPLFEALVRRAILKAVAVA
;
A
#
# COMPACT_ATOMS: atom_id res chain seq x y z
N ALA A 1 -6.68 -5.74 0.58
CA ALA A 1 -5.44 -5.86 -0.23
C ALA A 1 -4.39 -4.81 0.14
N THR A 2 -4.76 -3.54 0.38
CA THR A 2 -3.85 -2.41 0.62
C THR A 2 -2.80 -2.69 1.71
N VAL A 3 -3.24 -3.14 2.90
CA VAL A 3 -2.34 -3.48 4.03
C VAL A 3 -1.43 -4.66 3.68
N LEU A 4 -1.95 -5.69 3.03
CA LEU A 4 -1.17 -6.87 2.66
C LEU A 4 -0.06 -6.52 1.64
N VAL A 5 -0.36 -5.65 0.67
CA VAL A 5 0.66 -5.14 -0.27
C VAL A 5 1.71 -4.31 0.47
N ALA A 6 1.31 -3.45 1.41
CA ALA A 6 2.25 -2.66 2.20
C ALA A 6 3.20 -3.53 3.05
N LEU A 7 2.70 -4.65 3.56
CA LEU A 7 3.46 -5.64 4.33
C LEU A 7 4.33 -6.56 3.46
N GLY A 8 4.23 -6.48 2.14
CA GLY A 8 4.97 -7.36 1.23
C GLY A 8 4.46 -8.80 1.22
N ALA A 9 3.15 -8.99 1.37
CA ALA A 9 2.54 -10.31 1.38
C ALA A 9 2.80 -11.07 0.07
N ALA A 10 3.06 -12.36 0.18
CA ALA A 10 3.08 -13.32 -0.92
C ALA A 10 1.85 -14.22 -0.86
N LEU A 11 1.41 -14.68 -2.02
CA LEU A 11 0.35 -15.66 -2.17
C LEU A 11 0.94 -17.02 -2.51
N GLU A 12 0.35 -18.06 -1.97
CA GLU A 12 0.63 -19.44 -2.33
C GLU A 12 -0.54 -19.99 -3.13
N LEU A 13 -0.24 -20.46 -4.34
CA LEU A 13 -1.22 -20.95 -5.30
C LEU A 13 -0.90 -22.41 -5.60
N ALA A 14 -1.88 -23.29 -5.45
CA ALA A 14 -1.73 -24.73 -5.73
C ALA A 14 -2.60 -25.15 -6.91
N ASP A 15 -2.07 -25.97 -7.79
CA ASP A 15 -2.81 -26.59 -8.88
C ASP A 15 -3.41 -27.96 -8.49
N ALA A 16 -4.20 -28.54 -9.39
CA ALA A 16 -4.84 -29.84 -9.18
C ALA A 16 -3.83 -31.03 -9.08
N GLN A 17 -2.59 -30.83 -9.49
CA GLN A 17 -1.51 -31.80 -9.40
C GLN A 17 -0.70 -31.66 -8.11
N GLY A 18 -1.04 -30.67 -7.27
CA GLY A 18 -0.33 -30.39 -6.03
C GLY A 18 0.94 -29.55 -6.21
N SER A 19 1.19 -29.02 -7.41
CA SER A 19 2.30 -28.08 -7.61
C SER A 19 1.98 -26.75 -6.98
N ILE A 20 2.96 -26.17 -6.30
CA ILE A 20 2.80 -24.90 -5.58
C ILE A 20 3.68 -23.83 -6.23
N ARG A 21 3.09 -22.66 -6.52
CA ARG A 21 3.85 -21.45 -6.85
C ARG A 21 3.58 -20.34 -5.86
N ARG A 22 4.57 -19.49 -5.63
CA ARG A 22 4.46 -18.29 -4.81
C ARG A 22 4.64 -17.05 -5.67
N VAL A 23 3.82 -16.03 -5.40
CA VAL A 23 3.85 -14.75 -6.10
C VAL A 23 3.60 -13.63 -5.11
N LEU A 24 4.27 -12.49 -5.25
CA LEU A 24 3.96 -11.31 -4.45
C LEU A 24 2.53 -10.86 -4.77
N LEU A 25 1.76 -10.46 -3.75
CA LEU A 25 0.40 -9.97 -3.94
C LEU A 25 0.36 -8.78 -4.90
N GLU A 26 1.36 -7.91 -4.86
CA GLU A 26 1.48 -6.75 -5.78
C GLU A 26 1.58 -7.20 -7.25
N ASP A 27 2.32 -8.27 -7.53
CA ASP A 27 2.51 -8.81 -8.88
C ASP A 27 1.34 -9.70 -9.36
N PHE A 28 0.59 -10.26 -8.41
CA PHE A 28 -0.59 -11.09 -8.69
C PHE A 28 -1.78 -10.29 -9.20
N LEU A 29 -1.90 -9.03 -8.78
CA LEU A 29 -2.98 -8.14 -9.19
C LEU A 29 -2.69 -7.54 -10.57
N ILE A 30 -3.64 -7.67 -11.49
CA ILE A 30 -3.49 -7.23 -12.88
C ILE A 30 -4.18 -5.88 -13.05
N ARG A 31 -3.44 -4.91 -13.59
CA ARG A 31 -3.96 -3.59 -13.91
C ARG A 31 -4.68 -3.61 -15.26
N PRO A 32 -5.72 -2.75 -15.45
CA PRO A 32 -6.48 -2.68 -16.71
C PRO A 32 -5.65 -2.30 -17.94
N ASP A 33 -4.53 -1.59 -17.77
CA ASP A 33 -3.61 -1.26 -18.85
C ASP A 33 -2.81 -2.49 -19.34
N ARG A 34 -2.78 -3.55 -18.55
CA ARG A 34 -2.13 -4.82 -18.87
C ARG A 34 -3.12 -5.87 -19.41
N ASP A 35 -4.31 -5.95 -18.81
CA ASP A 35 -5.39 -6.84 -19.24
C ASP A 35 -6.73 -6.32 -18.72
N LEU A 36 -7.69 -6.07 -19.63
CA LEU A 36 -9.03 -5.56 -19.30
C LEU A 36 -9.99 -6.65 -18.79
N GLN A 37 -9.69 -7.92 -19.02
CA GLN A 37 -10.60 -9.03 -18.70
C GLN A 37 -10.19 -9.76 -17.41
N ARG A 38 -8.99 -9.51 -16.91
CA ARG A 38 -8.44 -10.20 -15.74
C ARG A 38 -8.05 -9.21 -14.67
N GLU A 39 -8.49 -9.47 -13.43
CA GLU A 39 -8.12 -8.67 -12.25
C GLU A 39 -6.92 -9.25 -11.49
N ASN A 40 -6.57 -10.52 -11.79
CA ASN A 40 -5.49 -11.23 -11.11
C ASN A 40 -4.90 -12.35 -11.99
N ASP A 41 -3.75 -12.89 -11.58
CA ASP A 41 -3.03 -13.95 -12.29
C ASP A 41 -3.37 -15.37 -11.81
N LEU A 42 -4.54 -15.58 -11.20
CA LEU A 42 -5.02 -16.93 -10.88
C LEU A 42 -5.35 -17.70 -12.17
N LYS A 43 -4.81 -18.90 -12.32
CA LYS A 43 -5.12 -19.77 -13.46
C LYS A 43 -6.37 -20.59 -13.18
N PRO A 44 -7.09 -21.08 -14.22
CA PRO A 44 -8.35 -21.82 -14.04
C PRO A 44 -8.27 -23.05 -13.14
N GLN A 45 -7.08 -23.67 -13.03
CA GLN A 45 -6.88 -24.88 -12.20
C GLN A 45 -6.16 -24.60 -10.89
N GLU A 46 -5.96 -23.33 -10.54
CA GLU A 46 -5.27 -22.95 -9.31
C GLU A 46 -6.26 -22.52 -8.22
N LEU A 47 -5.88 -22.79 -6.98
CA LEU A 47 -6.52 -22.28 -5.77
C LEU A 47 -5.50 -21.45 -4.98
N LEU A 48 -5.94 -20.32 -4.42
CA LEU A 48 -5.20 -19.60 -3.41
C LEU A 48 -5.28 -20.39 -2.09
N THR A 49 -4.16 -20.95 -1.65
CA THR A 49 -4.10 -21.79 -0.45
C THR A 49 -3.61 -21.04 0.78
N ALA A 50 -2.75 -20.03 0.60
CA ALA A 50 -2.24 -19.23 1.72
C ALA A 50 -1.88 -17.81 1.32
N VAL A 51 -1.98 -16.90 2.31
CA VAL A 51 -1.39 -15.56 2.28
C VAL A 51 -0.23 -15.56 3.28
N ILE A 52 0.97 -15.36 2.79
CA ILE A 52 2.20 -15.45 3.58
C ILE A 52 2.69 -14.02 3.86
N LEU A 53 2.77 -13.66 5.13
CA LEU A 53 3.38 -12.40 5.55
C LEU A 53 4.86 -12.64 5.88
N PRO A 54 5.78 -11.81 5.34
CA PRO A 54 7.17 -11.90 5.73
C PRO A 54 7.32 -11.51 7.21
N PRO A 55 8.31 -12.08 7.93
CA PRO A 55 8.64 -11.63 9.27
C PRO A 55 8.91 -10.13 9.28
N GLN A 56 8.31 -9.42 10.23
CA GLN A 56 8.50 -7.98 10.36
C GLN A 56 9.67 -7.71 11.33
N PRO A 57 10.61 -6.81 10.99
CA PRO A 57 11.67 -6.37 11.91
C PRO A 57 11.10 -5.75 13.18
N ALA A 58 11.87 -5.84 14.29
CA ALA A 58 11.44 -5.30 15.59
C ALA A 58 11.19 -3.78 15.60
N GLY A 59 11.83 -3.03 14.69
CA GLY A 59 11.66 -1.57 14.55
C GLY A 59 10.48 -1.13 13.69
N VAL A 60 9.67 -2.07 13.20
CA VAL A 60 8.55 -1.73 12.30
C VAL A 60 7.41 -1.07 13.05
N ARG A 61 6.97 0.05 12.51
CA ARG A 61 5.77 0.78 12.91
C ARG A 61 4.82 0.89 11.74
N MET A 62 3.54 0.78 12.00
CA MET A 62 2.57 0.77 10.90
C MET A 62 1.29 1.52 11.27
N ALA A 63 0.65 2.07 10.25
CA ALA A 63 -0.67 2.68 10.37
C ALA A 63 -1.50 2.37 9.13
N HIS A 64 -2.78 2.16 9.36
CA HIS A 64 -3.78 2.08 8.31
C HIS A 64 -4.86 3.10 8.60
N LEU A 65 -5.20 3.91 7.59
CA LEU A 65 -6.27 4.89 7.66
C LEU A 65 -7.20 4.70 6.48
N LYS A 66 -8.49 4.61 6.78
CA LYS A 66 -9.58 4.54 5.81
C LYS A 66 -10.43 5.80 5.96
N GLN A 67 -10.72 6.48 4.87
CA GLN A 67 -11.64 7.60 4.83
C GLN A 67 -12.87 7.23 4.00
N GLY A 68 -14.03 7.22 4.62
CA GLY A 68 -15.34 7.09 4.00
C GLY A 68 -16.16 8.35 4.15
N GLU A 69 -17.38 8.37 3.62
CA GLU A 69 -18.36 9.44 3.87
C GLU A 69 -18.91 9.39 5.30
N LYS A 70 -18.99 8.18 5.85
CA LYS A 70 -19.42 7.90 7.21
C LYS A 70 -18.56 6.78 7.81
N ASP A 71 -18.60 6.62 9.11
CA ASP A 71 -17.95 5.50 9.79
C ASP A 71 -18.78 4.23 9.59
N SER A 72 -18.39 3.44 8.61
CA SER A 72 -19.08 2.22 8.18
C SER A 72 -18.11 1.23 7.52
N PHE A 73 -18.60 0.02 7.22
CA PHE A 73 -17.88 -1.01 6.46
C PHE A 73 -17.93 -0.79 4.94
N ASP A 74 -18.50 0.32 4.47
CA ASP A 74 -18.57 0.66 3.06
C ASP A 74 -17.18 0.85 2.41
N TRP A 75 -17.18 0.88 1.08
CA TRP A 75 -15.99 1.17 0.28
C TRP A 75 -15.39 2.53 0.66
N PRO A 76 -14.07 2.63 0.79
CA PRO A 76 -13.43 3.90 1.12
C PRO A 76 -13.43 4.86 -0.06
N LEU A 77 -13.49 6.16 0.23
CA LEU A 77 -13.11 7.22 -0.71
C LEU A 77 -11.60 7.23 -0.92
N ALA A 78 -10.85 7.02 0.15
CA ALA A 78 -9.41 6.86 0.18
C ALA A 78 -9.00 5.89 1.30
N ASP A 79 -7.96 5.12 1.04
CA ASP A 79 -7.42 4.11 1.93
C ASP A 79 -5.89 4.15 1.84
N VAL A 80 -5.19 4.19 2.97
CA VAL A 80 -3.73 4.30 3.02
C VAL A 80 -3.16 3.36 4.07
N ALA A 81 -2.24 2.50 3.65
CA ALA A 81 -1.42 1.71 4.55
C ALA A 81 0.04 2.19 4.49
N VAL A 82 0.62 2.41 5.67
CA VAL A 82 2.02 2.82 5.85
C VAL A 82 2.72 1.81 6.74
N VAL A 83 3.88 1.34 6.32
CA VAL A 83 4.79 0.47 7.07
C VAL A 83 6.16 1.13 7.06
N LEU A 84 6.73 1.41 8.23
CA LEU A 84 8.01 2.08 8.39
C LEU A 84 8.93 1.21 9.24
N ASP A 85 10.11 0.87 8.72
CA ASP A 85 11.19 0.23 9.47
C ASP A 85 12.21 1.29 9.89
N PHE A 86 12.54 1.34 11.17
CA PHE A 86 13.46 2.32 11.73
C PHE A 86 14.78 1.69 12.14
N ALA A 87 15.87 2.36 11.79
CA ALA A 87 17.18 2.09 12.36
C ALA A 87 17.21 2.51 13.85
N PRO A 88 18.14 1.94 14.66
CA PRO A 88 18.28 2.31 16.07
C PRO A 88 18.47 3.80 16.31
N GLU A 89 19.07 4.52 15.35
CA GLU A 89 19.31 5.96 15.38
C GLU A 89 18.06 6.80 15.09
N GLY A 90 16.91 6.14 14.79
CA GLY A 90 15.62 6.77 14.54
C GLY A 90 15.45 7.27 13.11
N GLN A 91 16.31 6.89 12.16
CA GLN A 91 16.12 7.13 10.74
C GLN A 91 15.24 6.04 10.12
N CYS A 92 14.40 6.39 9.16
CA CYS A 92 13.62 5.45 8.38
C CYS A 92 14.54 4.63 7.46
N LYS A 93 14.71 3.35 7.74
CA LYS A 93 15.53 2.43 6.95
C LYS A 93 14.81 1.98 5.67
N SER A 94 13.52 1.71 5.78
CA SER A 94 12.66 1.38 4.65
C SER A 94 11.22 1.79 4.92
N ALA A 95 10.49 2.09 3.86
CA ALA A 95 9.09 2.47 3.93
C ALA A 95 8.26 1.67 2.92
N GLY A 96 7.02 1.34 3.29
CA GLY A 96 5.97 0.87 2.41
C GLY A 96 4.79 1.84 2.51
N VAL A 97 4.42 2.47 1.40
CA VAL A 97 3.29 3.39 1.31
C VAL A 97 2.37 2.94 0.19
N VAL A 98 1.18 2.47 0.55
CA VAL A 98 0.23 1.90 -0.41
C VAL A 98 -1.12 2.60 -0.30
N LEU A 99 -1.64 3.04 -1.45
CA LEU A 99 -2.93 3.70 -1.59
C LEU A 99 -3.98 2.71 -2.09
N GLY A 100 -5.07 2.56 -1.35
CA GLY A 100 -6.27 1.84 -1.78
C GLY A 100 -7.35 2.80 -2.26
N ALA A 101 -8.22 2.35 -3.14
CA ALA A 101 -9.23 3.17 -3.80
C ALA A 101 -8.66 4.36 -4.63
N ALA A 102 -7.37 4.35 -4.91
CA ALA A 102 -6.69 5.31 -5.80
C ALA A 102 -6.68 4.83 -7.25
N ALA A 103 -6.64 3.53 -7.45
CA ALA A 103 -6.58 2.84 -8.73
C ALA A 103 -7.38 1.53 -8.66
N PRO A 104 -7.62 0.83 -9.77
CA PRO A 104 -8.28 -0.48 -9.77
C PRO A 104 -7.59 -1.55 -8.91
N VAL A 105 -6.27 -1.41 -8.72
CA VAL A 105 -5.47 -2.23 -7.81
C VAL A 105 -4.80 -1.34 -6.76
N PRO A 106 -4.37 -1.85 -5.58
CA PRO A 106 -3.58 -1.09 -4.63
C PRO A 106 -2.36 -0.46 -5.30
N HIS A 107 -2.19 0.84 -5.12
CA HIS A 107 -1.10 1.60 -5.73
C HIS A 107 0.04 1.83 -4.74
N ARG A 108 1.20 1.25 -5.03
CA ARG A 108 2.41 1.48 -4.24
C ARG A 108 3.07 2.80 -4.62
N ALA A 109 3.12 3.72 -3.68
CA ALA A 109 3.64 5.07 -3.88
C ALA A 109 5.18 5.12 -3.70
N LYS A 110 5.94 4.55 -4.64
CA LYS A 110 7.42 4.44 -4.58
C LYS A 110 8.11 5.79 -4.39
N ALA A 111 7.58 6.88 -4.94
CA ALA A 111 8.13 8.21 -4.75
C ALA A 111 8.01 8.70 -3.29
N ALA A 112 6.91 8.36 -2.61
CA ALA A 112 6.75 8.64 -1.19
C ALA A 112 7.71 7.79 -0.34
N GLU A 113 7.88 6.51 -0.67
CA GLU A 113 8.83 5.63 0.01
C GLU A 113 10.25 6.16 -0.08
N ALA A 114 10.66 6.61 -1.27
CA ALA A 114 11.98 7.24 -1.48
C ALA A 114 12.14 8.55 -0.69
N ALA A 115 11.09 9.35 -0.57
CA ALA A 115 11.11 10.59 0.20
C ALA A 115 11.27 10.37 1.72
N LEU A 116 10.88 9.20 2.23
CA LEU A 116 10.98 8.83 3.65
C LEU A 116 12.30 8.15 4.00
N THR A 117 12.84 7.35 3.08
CA THR A 117 14.01 6.50 3.33
C THR A 117 15.25 7.34 3.63
N GLY A 118 15.99 6.97 4.67
CA GLY A 118 17.19 7.64 5.14
C GLY A 118 16.93 8.90 5.99
N LYS A 119 15.67 9.30 6.18
CA LYS A 119 15.34 10.54 6.91
C LYS A 119 14.81 10.21 8.33
N ARG A 120 14.98 11.17 9.24
CA ARG A 120 14.17 11.25 10.46
C ARG A 120 12.84 11.89 10.08
N ILE A 121 11.75 11.17 10.34
CA ILE A 121 10.43 11.59 9.85
C ILE A 121 9.83 12.59 10.85
N ASP A 122 9.66 13.82 10.39
CA ASP A 122 8.92 14.90 11.03
C ASP A 122 7.73 15.33 10.15
N GLU A 123 7.03 16.39 10.56
CA GLU A 123 5.91 16.98 9.82
C GLU A 123 6.31 17.43 8.40
N SER A 124 7.52 17.98 8.23
CA SER A 124 8.02 18.45 6.94
C SER A 124 8.26 17.31 5.98
N VAL A 125 8.96 16.26 6.45
CA VAL A 125 9.24 15.03 5.68
C VAL A 125 7.94 14.29 5.34
N ALA A 126 6.99 14.20 6.27
CA ALA A 126 5.69 13.58 6.03
C ALA A 126 4.89 14.34 4.96
N ARG A 127 4.97 15.68 4.94
CA ARG A 127 4.33 16.53 3.93
C ARG A 127 4.98 16.37 2.55
N GLU A 128 6.32 16.33 2.48
CA GLU A 128 7.06 16.06 1.25
C GLU A 128 6.65 14.69 0.67
N ALA A 129 6.66 13.64 1.49
CA ALA A 129 6.29 12.29 1.09
C ALA A 129 4.83 12.19 0.64
N SER A 130 3.89 12.90 1.31
CA SER A 130 2.48 12.88 0.92
C SER A 130 2.23 13.51 -0.46
N ARG A 131 2.97 14.55 -0.83
CA ARG A 131 2.93 15.12 -2.19
C ARG A 131 3.56 14.19 -3.20
N ALA A 132 4.71 13.60 -2.86
CA ALA A 132 5.39 12.61 -3.70
C ALA A 132 4.52 11.37 -3.98
N ALA A 133 3.65 10.97 -3.04
CA ALA A 133 2.72 9.86 -3.22
C ALA A 133 1.75 10.04 -4.39
N LEU A 134 1.51 11.28 -4.81
CA LEU A 134 0.59 11.62 -5.90
C LEU A 134 1.30 11.89 -7.23
N THR A 135 2.61 11.66 -7.30
CA THR A 135 3.38 11.83 -8.54
C THR A 135 2.81 10.94 -9.66
N GLY A 136 2.49 11.55 -10.79
CA GLY A 136 1.91 10.86 -11.94
C GLY A 136 0.41 10.56 -11.82
N ALA A 137 -0.27 11.06 -10.78
CA ALA A 137 -1.71 10.87 -10.64
C ALA A 137 -2.49 11.61 -11.75
N THR A 138 -3.38 10.89 -12.40
CA THR A 138 -4.23 11.39 -13.50
C THR A 138 -5.71 11.24 -13.12
N PRO A 139 -6.30 12.22 -12.43
CA PRO A 139 -7.69 12.12 -12.00
C PRO A 139 -8.65 12.14 -13.20
N LEU A 140 -9.74 11.40 -13.08
CA LEU A 140 -10.86 11.48 -14.01
C LEU A 140 -11.67 12.76 -13.77
N ALA A 141 -12.59 13.09 -14.69
CA ALA A 141 -13.34 14.36 -14.69
C ALA A 141 -14.06 14.69 -13.36
N LYS A 142 -14.43 13.69 -12.56
CA LYS A 142 -15.24 13.90 -11.34
C LYS A 142 -14.56 13.44 -10.05
N ASN A 143 -13.29 13.04 -10.09
CA ASN A 143 -12.60 12.49 -8.89
C ASN A 143 -11.33 13.25 -8.48
N ALA A 144 -11.10 14.45 -9.05
CA ALA A 144 -9.95 15.28 -8.71
C ALA A 144 -9.90 15.67 -7.21
N TYR A 145 -11.05 15.71 -6.54
CA TYR A 145 -11.16 15.93 -5.09
C TYR A 145 -10.39 14.87 -4.27
N LYS A 146 -10.13 13.71 -4.83
CA LYS A 146 -9.35 12.66 -4.17
C LYS A 146 -7.88 13.03 -3.98
N LEU A 147 -7.30 13.91 -4.82
CA LEU A 147 -5.90 14.29 -4.69
C LEU A 147 -5.60 14.95 -3.34
N PRO A 148 -6.24 16.06 -2.94
CA PRO A 148 -6.01 16.65 -1.62
C PRO A 148 -6.43 15.71 -0.47
N LEU A 149 -7.42 14.84 -0.68
CA LEU A 149 -7.82 13.85 0.31
C LEU A 149 -6.70 12.83 0.56
N PHE A 150 -6.10 12.28 -0.49
CA PHE A 150 -4.96 11.36 -0.36
C PHE A 150 -3.74 12.06 0.22
N GLU A 151 -3.40 13.29 -0.20
CA GLU A 151 -2.29 14.05 0.38
C GLU A 151 -2.44 14.15 1.90
N ALA A 152 -3.61 14.57 2.38
CA ALA A 152 -3.90 14.69 3.80
C ALA A 152 -3.84 13.32 4.51
N LEU A 153 -4.41 12.28 3.90
CA LEU A 153 -4.50 10.95 4.51
C LEU A 153 -3.13 10.27 4.60
N VAL A 154 -2.29 10.36 3.55
CA VAL A 154 -0.91 9.85 3.55
C VAL A 154 -0.09 10.53 4.64
N ARG A 155 -0.12 11.86 4.71
CA ARG A 155 0.58 12.61 5.76
C ARG A 155 0.16 12.16 7.16
N ARG A 156 -1.15 12.05 7.42
CA ARG A 156 -1.69 11.59 8.71
C ARG A 156 -1.29 10.15 9.02
N ALA A 157 -1.29 9.26 8.03
CA ALA A 157 -0.90 7.86 8.21
C ALA A 157 0.59 7.74 8.57
N ILE A 158 1.46 8.50 7.89
CA ILE A 158 2.89 8.56 8.20
C ILE A 158 3.12 9.01 9.64
N LEU A 159 2.54 10.15 10.03
CA LEU A 159 2.70 10.71 11.39
C LEU A 159 2.11 9.78 12.45
N LYS A 160 0.98 9.13 12.16
CA LYS A 160 0.39 8.12 13.05
C LYS A 160 1.33 6.92 13.24
N ALA A 161 1.93 6.41 12.16
CA ALA A 161 2.91 5.32 12.27
C ALA A 161 4.14 5.71 13.09
N VAL A 162 4.63 6.96 12.95
CA VAL A 162 5.75 7.47 13.77
C VAL A 162 5.39 7.59 15.24
N ALA A 163 4.15 7.97 15.58
CA ALA A 163 3.69 8.16 16.95
C ALA A 163 3.41 6.85 17.71
N VAL A 164 3.29 5.71 17.02
CA VAL A 164 3.16 4.39 17.66
C VAL A 164 4.55 3.98 18.14
N ALA A 165 4.81 4.22 19.42
CA ALA A 165 6.06 3.81 20.09
C ALA A 165 5.89 2.44 20.76
#